data_8dd5908e99599f9565ae680a97bf7586
#
_entry.id   8dd5908e99599f9565ae680a97bf7586
#
_cell.length_a   1.000
_cell.length_b   1.000
_cell.length_c   1.000
_cell.angle_alpha   90.00
_cell.angle_beta   90.00
_cell.angle_gamma   90.00
#
_symmetry.space_group_name_H-M   'P 1'
#
loop_
_entity.id
_entity.type
_entity.pdbx_description
1 polymer ?
#
loop_
_entity_poly.entity_id
_entity_poly.type
_entity_poly.pdbx_seq_one_letter_code
_entity_poly.pdbx_strand_id
1 'polypeptide(L)'
;MEFSHYSVMLPQCMEGLNIKPDGIYIDGTAGGAGHSRAIAERLTTGQLLSFDRDPDAVAEAAKRLAPYPAAEVIHSEFARIPEVLAEKGIEGVDGILLDLGVSSYQLDNPERGFAYSVDAPLDMRMSREGMTAADILNTYDVDAMARIFREFGEERFAYPIAKRIAAQREKEPFTHTGQLVELIYATIPAAARREGGHPAKRVFQALRIAVNSELDQLSQCLDTAFDCLNPGGRFVILTFHSLEDRMVKQKFAGYCQGCTCPPEFPVCVCGKKPRAKLINRKPIEADAEELAQNSRSKSAKLRILEKL
;
A
#
# COMPACT_ATOMS: atom_id res chain seq x y z
N MET A 1 20.76 -3.15 -17.69
CA MET A 1 20.45 -4.20 -16.68
C MET A 1 19.00 -4.57 -16.87
N GLU A 2 18.72 -5.80 -17.21
CA GLU A 2 17.35 -6.31 -17.26
C GLU A 2 16.81 -6.35 -15.83
N PHE A 3 15.78 -5.57 -15.54
CA PHE A 3 15.12 -5.57 -14.25
C PHE A 3 14.34 -6.89 -14.11
N SER A 4 14.96 -7.90 -13.51
CA SER A 4 14.27 -9.07 -12.97
C SER A 4 13.45 -8.62 -11.75
N HIS A 5 12.29 -8.01 -12.00
CA HIS A 5 11.39 -7.56 -10.95
C HIS A 5 10.57 -8.76 -10.51
N TYR A 6 10.89 -9.27 -9.33
CA TYR A 6 10.11 -10.33 -8.71
C TYR A 6 8.95 -9.72 -7.92
N SER A 7 7.72 -9.99 -8.35
CA SER A 7 6.52 -9.51 -7.64
C SER A 7 6.35 -10.26 -6.32
N VAL A 8 6.11 -9.54 -5.24
CA VAL A 8 6.00 -10.08 -3.89
C VAL A 8 4.90 -11.12 -3.80
N MET A 9 5.23 -12.34 -3.35
CA MET A 9 4.28 -13.43 -3.09
C MET A 9 3.32 -13.69 -4.27
N LEU A 10 3.85 -13.63 -5.51
CA LEU A 10 3.07 -13.76 -6.74
C LEU A 10 2.21 -15.03 -6.79
N PRO A 11 2.73 -16.23 -6.49
CA PRO A 11 1.93 -17.45 -6.49
C PRO A 11 0.74 -17.38 -5.52
N GLN A 12 0.99 -16.87 -4.30
CA GLN A 12 -0.02 -16.78 -3.25
C GLN A 12 -1.11 -15.75 -3.60
N CYS A 13 -0.73 -14.65 -4.28
CA CYS A 13 -1.69 -13.66 -4.78
C CYS A 13 -2.58 -14.25 -5.87
N MET A 14 -2.02 -15.01 -6.82
CA MET A 14 -2.79 -15.65 -7.90
C MET A 14 -3.73 -16.73 -7.34
N GLU A 15 -3.28 -17.54 -6.39
CA GLU A 15 -4.14 -18.50 -5.69
C GLU A 15 -5.24 -17.77 -4.91
N GLY A 16 -4.87 -16.68 -4.23
CA GLY A 16 -5.80 -15.84 -3.48
C GLY A 16 -6.92 -15.27 -4.34
N LEU A 17 -6.60 -14.78 -5.53
CA LEU A 17 -7.58 -14.22 -6.47
C LEU A 17 -8.52 -15.29 -7.05
N ASN A 18 -8.11 -16.56 -7.13
CA ASN A 18 -8.90 -17.67 -7.70
C ASN A 18 -9.44 -17.30 -9.09
N ILE A 19 -8.53 -16.96 -10.01
CA ILE A 19 -8.84 -16.34 -11.30
C ILE A 19 -9.69 -17.26 -12.17
N LYS A 20 -10.83 -16.73 -12.63
CA LYS A 20 -11.69 -17.32 -13.68
C LYS A 20 -11.28 -16.73 -15.03
N PRO A 21 -11.15 -17.56 -16.10
CA PRO A 21 -10.68 -17.08 -17.40
C PRO A 21 -11.56 -16.02 -18.07
N ASP A 22 -12.82 -15.94 -17.69
CA ASP A 22 -13.83 -15.00 -18.19
C ASP A 22 -14.18 -13.87 -17.20
N GLY A 23 -13.52 -13.83 -16.03
CA GLY A 23 -13.77 -12.86 -14.97
C GLY A 23 -13.17 -11.48 -15.22
N ILE A 24 -13.65 -10.50 -14.47
CA ILE A 24 -13.12 -9.13 -14.47
C ILE A 24 -12.30 -8.91 -13.21
N TYR A 25 -11.06 -8.48 -13.37
CA TYR A 25 -10.11 -8.30 -12.28
C TYR A 25 -9.54 -6.89 -12.25
N ILE A 26 -9.19 -6.45 -11.04
CA ILE A 26 -8.50 -5.18 -10.81
C ILE A 26 -7.16 -5.48 -10.12
N ASP A 27 -6.09 -4.91 -10.66
CA ASP A 27 -4.85 -4.67 -9.96
C ASP A 27 -4.80 -3.18 -9.63
N GLY A 28 -4.99 -2.82 -8.36
CA GLY A 28 -5.04 -1.41 -7.93
C GLY A 28 -3.66 -0.77 -7.78
N THR A 29 -2.59 -1.52 -8.00
CA THR A 29 -1.19 -1.14 -7.74
C THR A 29 -0.27 -1.77 -8.78
N ALA A 30 -0.45 -1.37 -10.05
CA ALA A 30 0.22 -2.01 -11.19
C ALA A 30 1.74 -2.06 -11.05
N GLY A 31 2.37 -0.98 -10.58
CA GLY A 31 3.82 -0.89 -10.41
C GLY A 31 4.58 -1.32 -11.66
N GLY A 32 5.44 -2.33 -11.52
CA GLY A 32 6.13 -2.96 -12.64
C GLY A 32 5.30 -3.99 -13.42
N ALA A 33 3.98 -4.05 -13.21
CA ALA A 33 3.02 -4.94 -13.87
C ALA A 33 3.28 -6.44 -13.71
N GLY A 34 3.98 -6.88 -12.68
CA GLY A 34 4.24 -8.31 -12.51
C GLY A 34 3.01 -9.11 -12.10
N HIS A 35 2.24 -8.61 -11.13
CA HIS A 35 0.94 -9.18 -10.76
C HIS A 35 -0.07 -9.04 -11.90
N SER A 36 -0.18 -7.85 -12.49
CA SER A 36 -1.05 -7.57 -13.64
C SER A 36 -0.81 -8.54 -14.79
N ARG A 37 0.46 -8.79 -15.16
CA ARG A 37 0.80 -9.74 -16.22
C ARG A 37 0.35 -11.15 -15.86
N ALA A 38 0.60 -11.59 -14.63
CA ALA A 38 0.21 -12.92 -14.19
C ALA A 38 -1.31 -13.12 -14.15
N ILE A 39 -2.08 -12.07 -13.88
CA ILE A 39 -3.54 -12.09 -14.03
C ILE A 39 -3.91 -12.18 -15.51
N ALA A 40 -3.37 -11.30 -16.36
CA ALA A 40 -3.69 -11.25 -17.80
C ALA A 40 -3.39 -12.55 -18.53
N GLU A 41 -2.30 -13.25 -18.17
CA GLU A 41 -1.94 -14.57 -18.71
C GLU A 41 -2.97 -15.68 -18.43
N ARG A 42 -3.84 -15.49 -17.43
CA ARG A 42 -4.90 -16.45 -17.04
C ARG A 42 -6.26 -16.12 -17.61
N LEU A 43 -6.41 -14.94 -18.23
CA LEU A 43 -7.67 -14.53 -18.84
C LEU A 43 -7.75 -15.00 -20.30
N THR A 44 -8.96 -15.34 -20.73
CA THR A 44 -9.29 -15.69 -22.12
C THR A 44 -10.28 -14.70 -22.72
N THR A 45 -11.45 -14.56 -22.11
CA THR A 45 -12.51 -13.61 -22.48
C THR A 45 -12.77 -12.57 -21.39
N GLY A 46 -12.09 -12.69 -20.24
CA GLY A 46 -12.17 -11.75 -19.13
C GLY A 46 -11.41 -10.45 -19.38
N GLN A 47 -11.39 -9.57 -18.39
CA GLN A 47 -10.77 -8.26 -18.46
C GLN A 47 -9.93 -7.98 -17.20
N LEU A 48 -8.81 -7.27 -17.40
CA LEU A 48 -7.99 -6.73 -16.33
C LEU A 48 -7.92 -5.21 -16.43
N LEU A 49 -8.21 -4.53 -15.33
CA LEU A 49 -7.99 -3.10 -15.15
C LEU A 49 -6.83 -2.90 -14.18
N SER A 50 -5.71 -2.36 -14.67
CA SER A 50 -4.48 -2.14 -13.88
C SER A 50 -4.31 -0.67 -13.57
N PHE A 51 -4.40 -0.31 -12.29
CA PHE A 51 -4.32 1.07 -11.81
C PHE A 51 -2.93 1.37 -11.28
N ASP A 52 -2.44 2.56 -11.55
CA ASP A 52 -1.36 3.17 -10.77
C ASP A 52 -1.47 4.70 -10.78
N ARG A 53 -1.07 5.32 -9.68
CA ARG A 53 -1.01 6.78 -9.55
C ARG A 53 0.32 7.37 -10.03
N ASP A 54 1.36 6.53 -10.14
CA ASP A 54 2.70 6.94 -10.59
C ASP A 54 2.77 6.90 -12.11
N PRO A 55 3.00 8.04 -12.79
CA PRO A 55 3.08 8.07 -14.25
C PRO A 55 4.21 7.18 -14.81
N ASP A 56 5.29 6.96 -14.07
CA ASP A 56 6.37 6.06 -14.49
C ASP A 56 5.92 4.60 -14.46
N ALA A 57 5.17 4.20 -13.41
CA ALA A 57 4.58 2.88 -13.30
C ALA A 57 3.55 2.64 -14.40
N VAL A 58 2.68 3.61 -14.69
CA VAL A 58 1.71 3.56 -15.79
C VAL A 58 2.40 3.33 -17.14
N ALA A 59 3.46 4.08 -17.42
CA ALA A 59 4.21 3.94 -18.67
C ALA A 59 4.88 2.56 -18.81
N GLU A 60 5.44 2.04 -17.72
CA GLU A 60 6.08 0.71 -17.71
C GLU A 60 5.03 -0.42 -17.80
N ALA A 61 3.92 -0.30 -17.05
CA ALA A 61 2.83 -1.25 -17.11
C ALA A 61 2.21 -1.32 -18.52
N ALA A 62 2.01 -0.18 -19.17
CA ALA A 62 1.50 -0.13 -20.55
C ALA A 62 2.39 -0.89 -21.54
N LYS A 63 3.72 -0.78 -21.40
CA LYS A 63 4.66 -1.54 -22.25
C LYS A 63 4.57 -3.04 -22.00
N ARG A 64 4.56 -3.44 -20.72
CA ARG A 64 4.57 -4.86 -20.33
C ARG A 64 3.26 -5.56 -20.61
N LEU A 65 2.15 -4.82 -20.55
CA LEU A 65 0.80 -5.35 -20.80
C LEU A 65 0.37 -5.22 -22.25
N ALA A 66 1.11 -4.52 -23.12
CA ALA A 66 0.81 -4.40 -24.54
C ALA A 66 0.53 -5.74 -25.28
N PRO A 67 1.19 -6.87 -24.95
CA PRO A 67 0.87 -8.17 -25.56
C PRO A 67 -0.45 -8.77 -25.09
N TYR A 68 -1.11 -8.24 -24.06
CA TYR A 68 -2.29 -8.81 -23.43
C TYR A 68 -3.52 -7.93 -23.71
N PRO A 69 -4.33 -8.24 -24.73
CA PRO A 69 -5.48 -7.40 -25.10
C PRO A 69 -6.58 -7.34 -24.05
N ALA A 70 -6.57 -8.27 -23.09
CA ALA A 70 -7.49 -8.28 -21.96
C ALA A 70 -7.14 -7.24 -20.89
N ALA A 71 -5.95 -6.64 -20.94
CA ALA A 71 -5.44 -5.71 -19.94
C ALA A 71 -5.53 -4.26 -20.40
N GLU A 72 -6.07 -3.41 -19.53
CA GLU A 72 -6.09 -1.95 -19.70
C GLU A 72 -5.36 -1.30 -18.52
N VAL A 73 -4.46 -0.35 -18.81
CA VAL A 73 -3.75 0.42 -17.80
C VAL A 73 -4.42 1.77 -17.57
N ILE A 74 -4.68 2.10 -16.32
CA ILE A 74 -5.44 3.28 -15.91
C ILE A 74 -4.56 4.13 -14.99
N HIS A 75 -4.29 5.37 -15.39
CA HIS A 75 -3.60 6.34 -14.56
C HIS A 75 -4.58 6.92 -13.53
N SER A 76 -4.70 6.27 -12.41
CA SER A 76 -5.60 6.67 -11.31
C SER A 76 -5.17 6.04 -9.99
N GLU A 77 -5.65 6.63 -8.89
CA GLU A 77 -5.53 6.05 -7.56
C GLU A 77 -6.53 4.90 -7.38
N PHE A 78 -6.13 3.86 -6.65
CA PHE A 78 -7.01 2.72 -6.36
C PHE A 78 -8.25 3.10 -5.53
N ALA A 79 -8.22 4.21 -4.80
CA ALA A 79 -9.40 4.73 -4.10
C ALA A 79 -10.54 5.12 -5.06
N ARG A 80 -10.24 5.36 -6.34
CA ARG A 80 -11.21 5.73 -7.38
C ARG A 80 -11.70 4.53 -8.22
N ILE A 81 -11.45 3.31 -7.77
CA ILE A 81 -11.95 2.11 -8.44
C ILE A 81 -13.46 2.19 -8.74
N PRO A 82 -14.35 2.56 -7.78
CA PRO A 82 -15.79 2.60 -8.04
C PRO A 82 -16.18 3.58 -9.14
N GLU A 83 -15.58 4.77 -9.15
CA GLU A 83 -15.85 5.79 -10.15
C GLU A 83 -15.46 5.33 -11.56
N VAL A 84 -14.26 4.75 -11.69
CA VAL A 84 -13.76 4.22 -12.97
C VAL A 84 -14.62 3.07 -13.47
N LEU A 85 -15.07 2.17 -12.60
CA LEU A 85 -15.99 1.09 -12.95
C LEU A 85 -17.32 1.65 -13.47
N ALA A 86 -17.88 2.66 -12.79
CA ALA A 86 -19.11 3.32 -13.19
C ALA A 86 -18.96 4.01 -14.56
N GLU A 87 -17.85 4.72 -14.81
CA GLU A 87 -17.54 5.34 -16.10
C GLU A 87 -17.45 4.32 -17.24
N LYS A 88 -17.00 3.09 -16.94
CA LYS A 88 -16.89 1.99 -17.91
C LYS A 88 -18.16 1.14 -18.03
N GLY A 89 -19.18 1.40 -17.22
CA GLY A 89 -20.41 0.59 -17.19
C GLY A 89 -20.20 -0.82 -16.64
N ILE A 90 -19.18 -1.04 -15.79
CA ILE A 90 -18.88 -2.32 -15.17
C ILE A 90 -19.58 -2.36 -13.81
N GLU A 91 -20.58 -3.25 -13.67
CA GLU A 91 -21.38 -3.35 -12.44
C GLU A 91 -20.70 -4.10 -11.30
N GLY A 92 -19.77 -5.01 -11.62
CA GLY A 92 -19.06 -5.79 -10.62
C GLY A 92 -17.82 -6.50 -11.16
N VAL A 93 -16.91 -6.85 -10.26
CA VAL A 93 -15.63 -7.50 -10.57
C VAL A 93 -15.46 -8.79 -9.77
N ASP A 94 -14.70 -9.76 -10.30
CA ASP A 94 -14.48 -11.06 -9.67
C ASP A 94 -13.29 -11.08 -8.72
N GLY A 95 -12.42 -10.06 -8.80
CA GLY A 95 -11.33 -9.92 -7.83
C GLY A 95 -10.62 -8.58 -7.91
N ILE A 96 -10.10 -8.17 -6.75
CA ILE A 96 -9.30 -6.95 -6.59
C ILE A 96 -8.03 -7.33 -5.86
N LEU A 97 -6.88 -6.95 -6.41
CA LEU A 97 -5.56 -7.07 -5.80
C LEU A 97 -5.02 -5.68 -5.45
N LEU A 98 -4.50 -5.54 -4.25
CA LEU A 98 -3.68 -4.39 -3.84
C LEU A 98 -2.33 -4.89 -3.31
N ASP A 99 -1.24 -4.45 -3.92
CA ASP A 99 0.14 -4.61 -3.44
C ASP A 99 0.60 -3.26 -2.89
N LEU A 100 0.34 -3.03 -1.58
CA LEU A 100 0.49 -1.72 -0.97
C LEU A 100 1.96 -1.31 -0.79
N GLY A 101 2.18 -0.02 -0.65
CA GLY A 101 3.49 0.56 -0.38
C GLY A 101 4.19 1.09 -1.63
N VAL A 102 5.52 1.09 -1.62
CA VAL A 102 6.36 1.63 -2.70
C VAL A 102 6.78 0.57 -3.67
N SER A 103 6.77 0.89 -4.95
CA SER A 103 7.31 0.01 -5.97
C SER A 103 8.84 -0.09 -5.85
N SER A 104 9.41 -1.20 -6.33
CA SER A 104 10.87 -1.33 -6.35
C SER A 104 11.52 -0.23 -7.20
N TYR A 105 10.86 0.21 -8.29
CA TYR A 105 11.36 1.31 -9.10
C TYR A 105 11.49 2.61 -8.28
N GLN A 106 10.49 2.93 -7.45
CA GLN A 106 10.54 4.10 -6.57
C GLN A 106 11.67 4.02 -5.54
N LEU A 107 11.93 2.83 -4.99
CA LEU A 107 13.04 2.62 -4.05
C LEU A 107 14.41 2.63 -4.71
N ASP A 108 14.51 2.08 -5.93
CA ASP A 108 15.76 1.92 -6.65
C ASP A 108 16.16 3.17 -7.46
N ASN A 109 15.24 4.15 -7.59
CA ASN A 109 15.52 5.46 -8.18
C ASN A 109 15.79 6.48 -7.07
N PRO A 110 17.06 6.85 -6.81
CA PRO A 110 17.40 7.77 -5.72
C PRO A 110 16.69 9.13 -5.82
N GLU A 111 16.51 9.65 -7.03
CA GLU A 111 15.89 10.96 -7.26
C GLU A 111 14.44 11.07 -6.79
N ARG A 112 13.79 9.94 -6.52
CA ARG A 112 12.44 9.89 -5.95
C ARG A 112 12.41 10.13 -4.43
N GLY A 113 13.55 10.04 -3.73
CA GLY A 113 13.71 10.35 -2.32
C GLY A 113 13.08 9.36 -1.33
N PHE A 114 12.66 8.16 -1.76
CA PHE A 114 12.04 7.16 -0.88
C PHE A 114 13.03 6.42 0.02
N ALA A 115 14.30 6.33 -0.40
CA ALA A 115 15.33 5.58 0.31
C ALA A 115 16.15 6.48 1.25
N TYR A 116 16.34 6.04 2.48
CA TYR A 116 17.22 6.71 3.46
C TYR A 116 18.69 6.29 3.35
N SER A 117 19.00 5.34 2.48
CA SER A 117 20.35 4.78 2.31
C SER A 117 21.21 5.56 1.31
N VAL A 118 20.63 6.45 0.54
CA VAL A 118 21.30 7.26 -0.48
C VAL A 118 20.89 8.70 -0.27
N ASP A 119 21.85 9.62 -0.38
CA ASP A 119 21.54 11.06 -0.34
C ASP A 119 20.91 11.51 -1.66
N ALA A 120 19.70 12.05 -1.58
CA ALA A 120 18.84 12.37 -2.71
C ALA A 120 17.81 13.46 -2.36
N PRO A 121 17.15 14.09 -3.33
CA PRO A 121 16.08 15.05 -3.05
C PRO A 121 14.99 14.48 -2.15
N LEU A 122 14.52 15.24 -1.17
CA LEU A 122 13.43 14.88 -0.27
C LEU A 122 12.06 15.07 -0.94
N ASP A 123 11.77 14.26 -1.97
CA ASP A 123 10.50 14.34 -2.71
C ASP A 123 9.43 13.42 -2.11
N MET A 124 9.55 12.12 -2.25
CA MET A 124 8.64 11.05 -1.78
C MET A 124 7.23 11.04 -2.42
N ARG A 125 6.94 11.85 -3.44
CA ARG A 125 5.64 11.83 -4.12
C ARG A 125 5.56 10.66 -5.10
N MET A 126 4.53 9.85 -4.99
CA MET A 126 4.25 8.78 -5.96
C MET A 126 3.69 9.36 -7.27
N SER A 127 2.69 10.25 -7.18
CA SER A 127 2.05 10.91 -8.34
C SER A 127 2.89 12.01 -8.99
N ARG A 128 4.00 12.44 -8.37
CA ARG A 128 4.81 13.62 -8.72
C ARG A 128 4.08 14.96 -8.55
N GLU A 129 2.88 14.95 -8.02
CA GLU A 129 2.06 16.14 -7.76
C GLU A 129 1.90 16.39 -6.26
N GLY A 130 1.57 17.63 -5.89
CA GLY A 130 1.32 18.01 -4.52
C GLY A 130 2.58 18.28 -3.70
N MET A 131 2.46 18.23 -2.38
CA MET A 131 3.53 18.52 -1.41
C MET A 131 4.59 17.43 -1.37
N THR A 132 5.85 17.84 -1.27
CA THR A 132 7.00 16.96 -1.08
C THR A 132 7.26 16.67 0.41
N ALA A 133 8.11 15.69 0.70
CA ALA A 133 8.62 15.50 2.05
C ALA A 133 9.41 16.72 2.55
N ALA A 134 10.17 17.40 1.66
CA ALA A 134 10.85 18.62 1.99
C ALA A 134 9.88 19.73 2.41
N ASP A 135 8.74 19.87 1.74
CA ASP A 135 7.73 20.87 2.11
C ASP A 135 7.18 20.63 3.52
N ILE A 136 6.88 19.39 3.88
CA ILE A 136 6.44 19.04 5.24
C ILE A 136 7.48 19.47 6.26
N LEU A 137 8.76 19.13 6.05
CA LEU A 137 9.82 19.45 7.01
C LEU A 137 10.06 20.94 7.14
N ASN A 138 9.93 21.69 6.03
CA ASN A 138 10.23 23.12 6.00
C ASN A 138 9.06 24.02 6.41
N THR A 139 7.81 23.53 6.32
CA THR A 139 6.63 24.40 6.52
C THR A 139 5.76 24.02 7.71
N TYR A 140 5.68 22.72 8.10
CA TYR A 140 4.81 22.28 9.19
C TYR A 140 5.36 22.71 10.54
N ASP A 141 4.46 22.97 11.49
CA ASP A 141 4.85 23.21 12.88
C ASP A 141 5.33 21.93 13.59
N VAL A 142 5.94 22.10 14.77
CA VAL A 142 6.52 21.00 15.54
C VAL A 142 5.48 19.95 15.90
N ASP A 143 4.27 20.37 16.30
CA ASP A 143 3.23 19.46 16.76
C ASP A 143 2.65 18.65 15.59
N ALA A 144 2.47 19.27 14.44
CA ALA A 144 2.02 18.61 13.22
C ALA A 144 3.04 17.55 12.76
N MET A 145 4.33 17.89 12.69
CA MET A 145 5.39 16.93 12.35
C MET A 145 5.47 15.80 13.37
N ALA A 146 5.42 16.12 14.67
CA ALA A 146 5.49 15.13 15.73
C ALA A 146 4.30 14.15 15.68
N ARG A 147 3.11 14.64 15.32
CA ARG A 147 1.92 13.81 15.11
C ARG A 147 2.13 12.86 13.93
N ILE A 148 2.59 13.35 12.78
CA ILE A 148 2.91 12.52 11.61
C ILE A 148 3.89 11.41 12.01
N PHE A 149 5.01 11.74 12.66
CA PHE A 149 6.03 10.76 13.03
C PHE A 149 5.52 9.74 14.05
N ARG A 150 4.63 10.15 14.95
CA ARG A 150 4.04 9.26 15.96
C ARG A 150 2.98 8.35 15.36
N GLU A 151 2.04 8.91 14.60
CA GLU A 151 0.88 8.18 14.09
C GLU A 151 1.24 7.28 12.91
N PHE A 152 2.07 7.76 11.96
CA PHE A 152 2.41 7.05 10.74
C PHE A 152 3.75 6.29 10.83
N GLY A 153 4.64 6.70 11.72
CA GLY A 153 5.94 6.06 11.92
C GLY A 153 6.00 5.19 13.18
N GLU A 154 5.03 5.29 14.08
CA GLU A 154 5.11 4.72 15.44
C GLU A 154 6.46 5.09 16.12
N GLU A 155 6.95 6.33 15.87
CA GLU A 155 8.26 6.81 16.32
C GLU A 155 8.19 7.35 17.76
N ARG A 156 8.96 6.75 18.66
CA ARG A 156 8.99 7.14 20.08
C ARG A 156 9.64 8.51 20.30
N PHE A 157 10.59 8.89 19.44
CA PHE A 157 11.31 10.15 19.51
C PHE A 157 10.70 11.22 18.59
N ALA A 158 9.42 11.10 18.22
CA ALA A 158 8.72 11.97 17.28
C ALA A 158 8.88 13.46 17.64
N TYR A 159 8.58 13.86 18.86
CA TYR A 159 8.65 15.26 19.28
C TYR A 159 10.09 15.82 19.33
N PRO A 160 11.08 15.15 19.94
CA PRO A 160 12.46 15.57 19.84
C PRO A 160 13.00 15.75 18.42
N ILE A 161 12.63 14.83 17.51
CA ILE A 161 13.01 14.91 16.09
C ILE A 161 12.36 16.14 15.46
N ALA A 162 11.05 16.32 15.57
CA ALA A 162 10.31 17.44 15.02
C ALA A 162 10.85 18.79 15.52
N LYS A 163 11.15 18.89 16.83
CA LYS A 163 11.73 20.10 17.42
C LYS A 163 13.10 20.44 16.83
N ARG A 164 13.95 19.43 16.61
CA ARG A 164 15.26 19.65 16.00
C ARG A 164 15.16 20.01 14.52
N ILE A 165 14.22 19.43 13.78
CA ILE A 165 13.95 19.81 12.39
C ILE A 165 13.56 21.29 12.35
N ALA A 166 12.59 21.72 13.17
CA ALA A 166 12.17 23.12 13.22
C ALA A 166 13.31 24.08 13.54
N ALA A 167 14.22 23.70 14.45
CA ALA A 167 15.39 24.53 14.79
C ALA A 167 16.47 24.55 13.67
N GLN A 168 16.63 23.45 12.93
CA GLN A 168 17.64 23.36 11.87
C GLN A 168 17.19 24.09 10.60
N ARG A 169 15.91 24.00 10.20
CA ARG A 169 15.40 24.65 9.00
C ARG A 169 15.51 26.18 9.02
N GLU A 170 15.53 26.80 10.20
CA GLU A 170 15.76 28.23 10.36
C GLU A 170 17.18 28.66 9.94
N LYS A 171 18.11 27.71 9.90
CA LYS A 171 19.51 27.93 9.48
C LYS A 171 19.70 27.50 8.02
N GLU A 172 19.18 26.35 7.68
CA GLU A 172 19.31 25.72 6.39
C GLU A 172 18.08 24.83 6.10
N PRO A 173 17.33 25.10 5.02
CA PRO A 173 16.19 24.28 4.64
C PRO A 173 16.59 22.83 4.32
N PHE A 174 15.68 21.90 4.62
CA PHE A 174 15.82 20.50 4.21
C PHE A 174 15.53 20.36 2.72
N THR A 175 16.48 19.83 1.97
CA THR A 175 16.37 19.57 0.53
C THR A 175 16.73 18.13 0.19
N HIS A 176 17.58 17.49 1.00
CA HIS A 176 18.11 16.15 0.74
C HIS A 176 17.90 15.20 1.90
N THR A 177 17.79 13.92 1.58
CA THR A 177 17.55 12.84 2.55
C THR A 177 18.66 12.71 3.58
N GLY A 178 19.92 12.95 3.19
CA GLY A 178 21.08 12.90 4.09
C GLY A 178 20.97 13.83 5.28
N GLN A 179 20.52 15.08 5.06
CA GLN A 179 20.31 16.05 6.13
C GLN A 179 19.35 15.52 7.20
N LEU A 180 18.25 14.91 6.77
CA LEU A 180 17.26 14.32 7.66
C LEU A 180 17.81 13.10 8.40
N VAL A 181 18.51 12.22 7.70
CA VAL A 181 19.14 11.01 8.29
C VAL A 181 20.13 11.39 9.38
N GLU A 182 21.01 12.34 9.12
CA GLU A 182 22.00 12.84 10.09
C GLU A 182 21.33 13.44 11.33
N LEU A 183 20.29 14.26 11.13
CA LEU A 183 19.54 14.85 12.25
C LEU A 183 18.87 13.77 13.11
N ILE A 184 18.20 12.79 12.49
CA ILE A 184 17.56 11.67 13.20
C ILE A 184 18.61 10.89 13.99
N TYR A 185 19.72 10.55 13.35
CA TYR A 185 20.81 9.82 13.97
C TYR A 185 21.38 10.56 15.18
N ALA A 186 21.57 11.86 15.09
CA ALA A 186 22.04 12.71 16.19
C ALA A 186 20.99 12.93 17.30
N THR A 187 19.70 12.71 17.01
CA THR A 187 18.60 12.94 17.96
C THR A 187 18.30 11.68 18.79
N ILE A 188 18.32 10.50 18.15
CA ILE A 188 17.98 9.25 18.83
C ILE A 188 19.17 8.77 19.67
N PRO A 189 18.99 8.48 20.98
CA PRO A 189 20.06 7.99 21.85
C PRO A 189 20.72 6.72 21.31
N ALA A 190 22.05 6.59 21.52
CA ALA A 190 22.83 5.46 21.02
C ALA A 190 22.29 4.09 21.46
N ALA A 191 21.75 3.97 22.67
CA ALA A 191 21.13 2.75 23.16
C ALA A 191 19.90 2.37 22.34
N ALA A 192 19.02 3.34 22.04
CA ALA A 192 17.81 3.10 21.27
C ALA A 192 18.07 2.80 19.77
N ARG A 193 19.19 3.31 19.22
CA ARG A 193 19.59 3.02 17.82
C ARG A 193 20.03 1.56 17.61
N ARG A 194 20.39 0.85 18.66
CA ARG A 194 20.78 -0.58 18.60
C ARG A 194 19.56 -1.51 18.54
N GLU A 195 18.39 -0.99 18.89
CA GLU A 195 17.14 -1.72 18.88
C GLU A 195 16.38 -1.45 17.58
N GLY A 196 16.15 -2.47 16.72
CA GLY A 196 15.11 -2.40 15.71
C GLY A 196 15.43 -1.79 14.34
N GLY A 197 16.65 -1.93 13.80
CA GLY A 197 16.98 -1.54 12.43
C GLY A 197 17.40 -0.08 12.28
N HIS A 198 17.40 0.45 11.04
CA HIS A 198 17.91 1.79 10.77
C HIS A 198 17.01 2.87 11.41
N PRO A 199 17.58 3.83 12.20
CA PRO A 199 16.79 4.80 12.97
C PRO A 199 15.90 5.72 12.12
N ALA A 200 16.29 6.02 10.86
CA ALA A 200 15.48 6.84 9.97
C ALA A 200 14.25 6.11 9.39
N LYS A 201 14.20 4.77 9.45
CA LYS A 201 13.14 3.98 8.77
C LYS A 201 11.73 4.46 9.13
N ARG A 202 11.47 4.72 10.41
CA ARG A 202 10.13 5.10 10.89
C ARG A 202 9.72 6.50 10.44
N VAL A 203 10.66 7.45 10.46
CA VAL A 203 10.39 8.83 10.01
C VAL A 203 10.18 8.88 8.50
N PHE A 204 10.98 8.15 7.72
CA PHE A 204 10.80 8.04 6.26
C PHE A 204 9.46 7.39 5.92
N GLN A 205 9.07 6.31 6.61
CA GLN A 205 7.74 5.72 6.46
C GLN A 205 6.64 6.74 6.77
N ALA A 206 6.78 7.50 7.86
CA ALA A 206 5.78 8.50 8.26
C ALA A 206 5.61 9.61 7.24
N LEU A 207 6.73 10.15 6.71
CA LEU A 207 6.72 11.16 5.66
C LEU A 207 6.08 10.62 4.38
N ARG A 208 6.46 9.41 3.95
CA ARG A 208 5.90 8.78 2.77
C ARG A 208 4.38 8.63 2.86
N ILE A 209 3.90 8.11 3.98
CA ILE A 209 2.47 7.96 4.24
C ILE A 209 1.76 9.31 4.21
N ALA A 210 2.34 10.35 4.83
CA ALA A 210 1.76 11.69 4.88
C ALA A 210 1.73 12.36 3.49
N VAL A 211 2.85 12.32 2.75
CA VAL A 211 2.96 12.90 1.40
C VAL A 211 1.96 12.28 0.44
N ASN A 212 1.75 10.97 0.54
CA ASN A 212 0.93 10.21 -0.41
C ASN A 212 -0.48 9.90 0.09
N SER A 213 -0.86 10.33 1.29
CA SER A 213 -2.16 10.03 1.92
C SER A 213 -2.51 8.54 1.89
N GLU A 214 -1.49 7.65 2.08
CA GLU A 214 -1.61 6.22 1.82
C GLU A 214 -2.71 5.55 2.66
N LEU A 215 -2.80 5.89 3.95
CA LEU A 215 -3.80 5.31 4.84
C LEU A 215 -5.21 5.83 4.58
N ASP A 216 -5.36 7.09 4.20
CA ASP A 216 -6.67 7.65 3.85
C ASP A 216 -7.21 7.01 2.58
N GLN A 217 -6.38 6.85 1.56
CA GLN A 217 -6.74 6.15 0.33
C GLN A 217 -7.07 4.68 0.58
N LEU A 218 -6.28 3.99 1.42
CA LEU A 218 -6.58 2.62 1.80
C LEU A 218 -7.92 2.52 2.53
N SER A 219 -8.18 3.42 3.49
CA SER A 219 -9.44 3.46 4.22
C SER A 219 -10.62 3.64 3.27
N GLN A 220 -10.55 4.61 2.37
CA GLN A 220 -11.58 4.87 1.37
C GLN A 220 -11.80 3.65 0.47
N CYS A 221 -10.72 3.09 -0.08
CA CYS A 221 -10.80 1.92 -0.95
C CYS A 221 -11.42 0.71 -0.25
N LEU A 222 -11.02 0.44 0.99
CA LEU A 222 -11.61 -0.65 1.79
C LEU A 222 -13.11 -0.46 2.03
N ASP A 223 -13.60 0.80 2.08
CA ASP A 223 -15.02 1.09 2.25
C ASP A 223 -15.82 0.91 0.96
N THR A 224 -15.26 1.28 -0.16
CA THR A 224 -15.99 1.43 -1.43
C THR A 224 -15.75 0.28 -2.41
N ALA A 225 -14.51 -0.18 -2.56
CA ALA A 225 -14.18 -1.21 -3.55
C ALA A 225 -14.73 -2.60 -3.19
N PHE A 226 -14.97 -2.88 -1.90
CA PHE A 226 -15.64 -4.12 -1.50
C PHE A 226 -17.04 -4.27 -2.11
N ASP A 227 -17.77 -3.17 -2.24
CA ASP A 227 -19.12 -3.19 -2.80
C ASP A 227 -19.11 -3.49 -4.31
N CYS A 228 -18.02 -3.19 -5.00
CA CYS A 228 -17.81 -3.52 -6.41
C CYS A 228 -17.54 -5.01 -6.68
N LEU A 229 -17.25 -5.82 -5.66
CA LEU A 229 -17.06 -7.26 -5.86
C LEU A 229 -18.38 -7.96 -6.18
N ASN A 230 -18.34 -8.89 -7.10
CA ASN A 230 -19.40 -9.87 -7.31
C ASN A 230 -19.50 -10.86 -6.13
N PRO A 231 -20.65 -11.50 -5.87
CA PRO A 231 -20.71 -12.64 -4.97
C PRO A 231 -19.69 -13.72 -5.37
N GLY A 232 -18.89 -14.20 -4.41
CA GLY A 232 -17.75 -15.09 -4.65
C GLY A 232 -16.49 -14.39 -5.15
N GLY A 233 -16.54 -13.09 -5.41
CA GLY A 233 -15.38 -12.28 -5.75
C GLY A 233 -14.43 -12.10 -4.57
N ARG A 234 -13.14 -11.91 -4.85
CA ARG A 234 -12.09 -11.88 -3.83
C ARG A 234 -11.36 -10.55 -3.74
N PHE A 235 -11.12 -10.12 -2.51
CA PHE A 235 -10.26 -8.99 -2.18
C PHE A 235 -8.95 -9.51 -1.60
N VAL A 236 -7.86 -9.30 -2.32
CA VAL A 236 -6.51 -9.80 -2.01
C VAL A 236 -5.63 -8.61 -1.73
N ILE A 237 -5.07 -8.50 -0.52
CA ILE A 237 -4.28 -7.33 -0.12
C ILE A 237 -2.96 -7.76 0.50
N LEU A 238 -1.85 -7.29 -0.08
CA LEU A 238 -0.52 -7.31 0.49
C LEU A 238 -0.28 -6.01 1.27
N THR A 239 0.22 -6.13 2.50
CA THR A 239 0.60 -5.02 3.38
C THR A 239 2.03 -5.17 3.83
N PHE A 240 2.75 -4.06 4.09
CA PHE A 240 4.18 -4.07 4.43
C PHE A 240 4.50 -3.45 5.78
N HIS A 241 3.53 -2.81 6.44
CA HIS A 241 3.70 -2.29 7.79
C HIS A 241 2.45 -2.49 8.66
N SER A 242 2.65 -2.31 9.97
CA SER A 242 1.65 -2.59 11.02
C SER A 242 0.34 -1.82 10.86
N LEU A 243 0.40 -0.57 10.37
CA LEU A 243 -0.78 0.28 10.24
C LEU A 243 -1.71 -0.22 9.12
N GLU A 244 -1.15 -0.53 7.94
CA GLU A 244 -1.90 -1.14 6.84
C GLU A 244 -2.53 -2.47 7.27
N ASP A 245 -1.74 -3.38 7.82
CA ASP A 245 -2.20 -4.70 8.24
C ASP A 245 -3.32 -4.63 9.28
N ARG A 246 -3.20 -3.69 10.24
CA ARG A 246 -4.22 -3.44 11.25
C ARG A 246 -5.52 -2.95 10.64
N MET A 247 -5.45 -1.99 9.70
CA MET A 247 -6.61 -1.43 9.01
C MET A 247 -7.33 -2.49 8.18
N VAL A 248 -6.61 -3.23 7.33
CA VAL A 248 -7.17 -4.32 6.51
C VAL A 248 -7.79 -5.40 7.40
N LYS A 249 -7.09 -5.84 8.46
CA LYS A 249 -7.61 -6.84 9.41
C LYS A 249 -8.92 -6.40 10.05
N GLN A 250 -8.98 -5.17 10.54
CA GLN A 250 -10.19 -4.66 11.21
C GLN A 250 -11.35 -4.54 10.23
N LYS A 251 -11.10 -4.04 9.03
CA LYS A 251 -12.14 -3.88 8.02
C LYS A 251 -12.69 -5.21 7.53
N PHE A 252 -11.82 -6.16 7.23
CA PHE A 252 -12.20 -7.51 6.83
C PHE A 252 -13.00 -8.22 7.92
N ALA A 253 -12.59 -8.10 9.19
CA ALA A 253 -13.34 -8.64 10.32
C ALA A 253 -14.74 -8.01 10.41
N GLY A 254 -14.87 -6.72 10.16
CA GLY A 254 -16.15 -6.02 10.13
C GLY A 254 -17.11 -6.55 9.06
N TYR A 255 -16.63 -6.87 7.87
CA TYR A 255 -17.44 -7.47 6.80
C TYR A 255 -17.88 -8.91 7.13
N CYS A 256 -17.08 -9.64 7.91
CA CYS A 256 -17.39 -11.01 8.34
C CYS A 256 -18.29 -11.05 9.58
N GLN A 257 -18.54 -9.90 10.22
CA GLN A 257 -19.34 -9.83 11.43
C GLN A 257 -20.82 -10.03 11.11
N GLY A 258 -21.39 -11.07 11.71
CA GLY A 258 -22.82 -11.36 11.67
C GLY A 258 -23.62 -10.63 12.75
N CYS A 259 -24.55 -11.34 13.35
CA CYS A 259 -25.41 -10.83 14.42
C CYS A 259 -24.63 -10.15 15.55
N THR A 260 -25.08 -8.98 15.97
CA THR A 260 -24.50 -8.18 17.06
C THR A 260 -25.45 -8.07 18.26
N CYS A 261 -26.54 -8.84 18.28
CA CYS A 261 -27.45 -8.90 19.43
C CYS A 261 -26.72 -9.48 20.65
N PRO A 262 -27.11 -9.07 21.87
CA PRO A 262 -26.67 -9.73 23.09
C PRO A 262 -26.94 -11.23 23.05
N PRO A 263 -26.04 -12.07 23.57
CA PRO A 263 -26.21 -13.54 23.56
C PRO A 263 -27.48 -14.03 24.26
N GLU A 264 -28.03 -13.24 25.17
CA GLU A 264 -29.23 -13.54 25.96
C GLU A 264 -30.52 -13.38 25.15
N PHE A 265 -30.48 -12.78 23.96
CA PHE A 265 -31.66 -12.58 23.13
C PHE A 265 -32.08 -13.92 22.51
N PRO A 266 -33.33 -14.36 22.72
CA PRO A 266 -33.81 -15.65 22.19
C PRO A 266 -33.92 -15.64 20.65
N VAL A 267 -34.07 -14.46 20.05
CA VAL A 267 -34.17 -14.28 18.59
C VAL A 267 -33.34 -13.08 18.15
N CYS A 268 -32.67 -13.21 17.03
CA CYS A 268 -31.92 -12.09 16.44
C CYS A 268 -32.87 -10.99 15.95
N VAL A 269 -32.68 -9.78 16.46
CA VAL A 269 -33.47 -8.59 16.09
C VAL A 269 -32.69 -7.58 15.23
N CYS A 270 -31.37 -7.74 15.09
CA CYS A 270 -30.54 -6.79 14.32
C CYS A 270 -30.57 -7.05 12.80
N GLY A 271 -31.00 -8.23 12.36
CA GLY A 271 -31.04 -8.62 10.94
C GLY A 271 -29.66 -8.69 10.25
N LYS A 272 -28.57 -8.45 11.00
CA LYS A 272 -27.21 -8.36 10.43
C LYS A 272 -26.69 -9.72 10.05
N LYS A 273 -26.26 -9.86 8.79
CA LYS A 273 -25.63 -11.05 8.25
C LYS A 273 -24.19 -10.75 7.85
N PRO A 274 -23.28 -11.73 7.92
CA PRO A 274 -21.96 -11.57 7.32
C PRO A 274 -22.09 -11.22 5.84
N ARG A 275 -21.29 -10.26 5.37
CA ARG A 275 -21.21 -9.88 3.95
C ARG A 275 -20.06 -10.59 3.24
N ALA A 276 -19.12 -11.14 4.03
CA ALA A 276 -17.93 -11.79 3.53
C ALA A 276 -17.48 -12.92 4.44
N LYS A 277 -16.55 -13.72 3.96
CA LYS A 277 -15.78 -14.68 4.75
C LYS A 277 -14.28 -14.50 4.54
N LEU A 278 -13.49 -14.68 5.60
CA LEU A 278 -12.04 -14.73 5.51
C LEU A 278 -11.61 -16.06 4.87
N ILE A 279 -10.77 -15.98 3.84
CA ILE A 279 -10.13 -17.17 3.27
C ILE A 279 -8.97 -17.59 4.17
N ASN A 280 -8.21 -16.63 4.71
CA ASN A 280 -7.16 -16.89 5.69
C ASN A 280 -7.41 -16.08 6.98
N ARG A 281 -7.44 -16.74 8.13
CA ARG A 281 -7.63 -16.07 9.44
C ARG A 281 -6.36 -15.37 9.92
N LYS A 282 -5.20 -16.00 9.70
CA LYS A 282 -3.88 -15.40 9.93
C LYS A 282 -3.36 -14.89 8.60
N PRO A 283 -2.56 -13.81 8.57
CA PRO A 283 -1.93 -13.40 7.33
C PRO A 283 -1.04 -14.52 6.81
N ILE A 284 -0.97 -14.67 5.49
CA ILE A 284 0.06 -15.49 4.84
C ILE A 284 1.31 -14.61 4.79
N GLU A 285 2.44 -15.15 5.21
CA GLU A 285 3.74 -14.47 5.20
C GLU A 285 4.65 -15.16 4.16
N ALA A 286 5.67 -14.43 3.70
CA ALA A 286 6.63 -14.95 2.74
C ALA A 286 7.37 -16.16 3.32
N ASP A 287 7.47 -17.22 2.56
CA ASP A 287 8.23 -18.42 2.92
C ASP A 287 9.73 -18.24 2.71
N ALA A 288 10.51 -19.26 3.03
CA ALA A 288 11.96 -19.22 2.92
C ALA A 288 12.46 -19.08 1.48
N GLU A 289 11.75 -19.63 0.52
CA GLU A 289 12.08 -19.55 -0.91
C GLU A 289 11.85 -18.14 -1.45
N GLU A 290 10.70 -17.54 -1.16
CA GLU A 290 10.39 -16.15 -1.47
C GLU A 290 11.42 -15.19 -0.85
N LEU A 291 11.76 -15.38 0.44
CA LEU A 291 12.73 -14.54 1.15
C LEU A 291 14.13 -14.64 0.59
N ALA A 292 14.53 -15.79 0.07
CA ALA A 292 15.82 -15.98 -0.56
C ALA A 292 15.92 -15.25 -1.92
N GLN A 293 14.81 -15.16 -2.65
CA GLN A 293 14.72 -14.49 -3.93
C GLN A 293 14.41 -12.98 -3.81
N ASN A 294 13.57 -12.62 -2.84
CA ASN A 294 13.09 -11.25 -2.64
C ASN A 294 13.08 -10.86 -1.15
N SER A 295 14.17 -10.27 -0.69
CA SER A 295 14.28 -9.80 0.71
C SER A 295 13.25 -8.72 1.08
N ARG A 296 12.62 -8.04 0.11
CA ARG A 296 11.57 -7.05 0.33
C ARG A 296 10.27 -7.68 0.82
N SER A 297 10.05 -8.97 0.56
CA SER A 297 8.90 -9.74 1.04
C SER A 297 8.91 -9.98 2.56
N LYS A 298 10.01 -9.69 3.27
CA LYS A 298 10.17 -9.96 4.71
C LYS A 298 9.08 -9.36 5.59
N SER A 299 8.52 -8.23 5.21
CA SER A 299 7.46 -7.55 5.97
C SER A 299 6.08 -7.79 5.39
N ALA A 300 6.00 -8.50 4.24
CA ALA A 300 4.75 -8.71 3.53
C ALA A 300 3.78 -9.58 4.33
N LYS A 301 2.51 -9.18 4.33
CA LYS A 301 1.40 -9.94 4.90
C LYS A 301 0.24 -9.94 3.92
N LEU A 302 -0.15 -11.12 3.48
CA LEU A 302 -1.26 -11.30 2.55
C LEU A 302 -2.55 -11.62 3.31
N ARG A 303 -3.60 -10.86 3.02
CA ARG A 303 -4.96 -11.10 3.53
C ARG A 303 -5.93 -11.25 2.38
N ILE A 304 -6.84 -12.23 2.51
CA ILE A 304 -7.78 -12.60 1.47
C ILE A 304 -9.18 -12.67 2.06
N LEU A 305 -10.11 -11.96 1.44
CA LEU A 305 -11.52 -11.92 1.77
C LEU A 305 -12.33 -12.37 0.56
N GLU A 306 -13.43 -13.10 0.75
CA GLU A 306 -14.38 -13.45 -0.29
C GLU A 306 -15.75 -12.86 0.05
N LYS A 307 -16.38 -12.17 -0.90
CA LYS A 307 -17.75 -11.63 -0.77
C LYS A 307 -18.76 -12.77 -0.83
N LEU A 308 -19.79 -12.74 0.03
CA LEU A 308 -20.86 -13.73 0.08
C LEU A 308 -22.03 -13.36 -0.82
#